data_7f32c922d503250edb652cb8c58ed87a
#
_entry.id   7f32c922d503250edb652cb8c58ed87a
#
_cell.length_a   1.000
_cell.length_b   1.000
_cell.length_c   1.000
_cell.angle_alpha   90.00
_cell.angle_beta   90.00
_cell.angle_gamma   90.00
#
_symmetry.space_group_name_H-M   'P 1'
#
loop_
_entity.id
_entity.type
_entity.pdbx_description
1 polymer ?
#
loop_
_entity_poly.entity_id
_entity_poly.type
_entity_poly.pdbx_seq_one_letter_code
_entity_poly.pdbx_strand_id
1 'polypeptide(L)'
;MSQMHQRFNEFEEISRVKITPNQDIVFSKMIRNNGEVCLFVNPQADPSSSLQWKDKGIAIPRGCLEEFYRMVSDTRSLFLDDKKESMICE
;
A
#
# COMPACT_ATOMS: atom_id res chain seq x y z
N MET A 1 -17.68 0.81 27.48
CA MET A 1 -17.66 0.44 26.81
C MET A 1 -17.20 0.72 25.55
N SER A 2 -17.32 1.72 25.10
CA SER A 2 -16.89 2.03 23.82
C SER A 2 -15.41 1.98 23.67
N GLN A 3 -14.70 2.02 24.73
CA GLN A 3 -13.28 1.97 24.58
C GLN A 3 -12.83 0.65 24.04
N MET A 4 -13.68 -0.32 24.04
CA MET A 4 -13.29 -1.56 23.42
C MET A 4 -13.00 -1.36 21.96
N HIS A 5 -13.69 -0.43 21.33
CA HIS A 5 -13.49 -0.24 19.93
C HIS A 5 -12.14 0.36 19.62
N GLN A 6 -11.53 0.98 20.60
CA GLN A 6 -10.29 1.63 20.33
C GLN A 6 -9.13 0.67 20.26
N ARG A 7 -9.42 -0.59 20.53
CA ARG A 7 -8.35 -1.55 20.42
C ARG A 7 -8.13 -1.97 19.01
N PHE A 8 -8.99 -1.58 18.11
CA PHE A 8 -8.86 -1.98 16.72
C PHE A 8 -8.34 -0.82 15.90
N ASN A 9 -7.50 -1.12 14.94
CA ASN A 9 -7.05 -0.13 13.99
C ASN A 9 -8.18 0.18 13.04
N GLU A 10 -8.21 1.40 12.58
CA GLU A 10 -9.22 1.82 11.60
C GLU A 10 -8.54 2.01 10.27
N PHE A 11 -9.20 1.59 9.21
CA PHE A 11 -8.65 1.68 7.87
C PHE A 11 -9.62 2.41 6.96
N GLU A 12 -9.07 3.25 6.12
CA GLU A 12 -9.88 3.94 5.14
C GLU A 12 -9.12 3.85 3.82
N GLU A 13 -9.70 3.15 2.86
CA GLU A 13 -9.04 2.98 1.57
C GLU A 13 -8.94 4.32 0.86
N ILE A 14 -7.75 4.63 0.35
CA ILE A 14 -7.52 5.88 -0.34
C ILE A 14 -7.45 5.64 -1.84
N SER A 15 -6.69 4.65 -2.25
CA SER A 15 -6.56 4.36 -3.66
C SER A 15 -6.07 2.94 -3.82
N ARG A 16 -6.19 2.43 -5.04
CA ARG A 16 -5.69 1.10 -5.33
C ARG A 16 -5.20 1.07 -6.76
N VAL A 17 -4.22 0.23 -7.00
CA VAL A 17 -3.60 0.08 -8.28
C VAL A 17 -3.72 -1.38 -8.69
N LYS A 18 -4.25 -1.61 -9.87
CA LYS A 18 -4.39 -2.97 -10.36
C LYS A 18 -3.03 -3.48 -10.82
N ILE A 19 -2.61 -4.59 -10.27
CA ILE A 19 -1.33 -5.20 -10.63
C ILE A 19 -1.55 -6.31 -11.64
N THR A 20 -2.55 -7.15 -11.40
CA THR A 20 -2.93 -8.20 -12.33
C THR A 20 -4.44 -8.20 -12.39
N PRO A 21 -5.03 -8.97 -13.29
CA PRO A 21 -6.50 -8.99 -13.37
C PRO A 21 -7.17 -9.35 -12.06
N ASN A 22 -6.46 -10.05 -11.18
CA ASN A 22 -7.07 -10.49 -9.93
C ASN A 22 -6.44 -9.88 -8.69
N GLN A 23 -5.51 -8.97 -8.85
CA GLN A 23 -4.78 -8.47 -7.69
C GLN A 23 -4.57 -6.97 -7.77
N ASP A 24 -4.86 -6.30 -6.68
CA ASP A 24 -4.61 -4.87 -6.53
C ASP A 24 -3.62 -4.65 -5.41
N ILE A 25 -2.97 -3.50 -5.43
CA ILE A 25 -2.24 -2.99 -4.28
C ILE A 25 -3.08 -1.84 -3.75
N VAL A 26 -3.41 -1.88 -2.49
CA VAL A 26 -4.33 -0.93 -1.89
C VAL A 26 -3.58 -0.04 -0.91
N PHE A 27 -3.80 1.25 -1.04
CA PHE A 27 -3.24 2.25 -0.13
C PHE A 27 -4.37 2.72 0.78
N SER A 28 -4.17 2.61 2.08
CA SER A 28 -5.19 2.99 3.05
C SER A 28 -4.59 3.89 4.11
N LYS A 29 -5.44 4.73 4.65
CA LYS A 29 -5.07 5.47 5.84
C LYS A 29 -5.40 4.58 7.02
N MET A 30 -4.42 4.30 7.85
CA MET A 30 -4.63 3.45 9.01
C MET A 30 -4.45 4.29 10.26
N ILE A 31 -5.41 4.21 11.15
CA ILE A 31 -5.31 4.87 12.44
C ILE A 31 -5.19 3.77 13.47
N ARG A 32 -4.04 3.71 14.13
CA ARG A 32 -3.81 2.70 15.12
C ARG A 32 -4.64 2.96 16.35
N ASN A 33 -4.78 1.94 17.17
CA ASN A 33 -5.60 2.10 18.37
C ASN A 33 -5.00 3.11 19.34
N ASN A 34 -3.74 3.50 19.15
CA ASN A 34 -3.16 4.54 19.98
C ASN A 34 -3.25 5.92 19.32
N GLY A 35 -3.97 6.02 18.20
CA GLY A 35 -4.15 7.29 17.53
C GLY A 35 -3.11 7.61 16.48
N GLU A 36 -2.10 6.80 16.33
CA GLU A 36 -1.05 7.06 15.34
C GLU A 36 -1.60 6.83 13.94
N VAL A 37 -1.26 7.73 13.03
CA VAL A 37 -1.74 7.66 11.65
C VAL A 37 -0.62 7.12 10.78
N CYS A 38 -0.96 6.12 9.98
CA CYS A 38 0.02 5.47 9.12
C CYS A 38 -0.55 5.30 7.72
N LEU A 39 0.35 5.17 6.76
CA LEU A 39 -0.04 4.71 5.44
C LEU A 39 0.05 3.20 5.45
N PHE A 40 -1.02 2.53 5.10
CA PHE A 40 -1.04 1.07 5.08
C PHE A 40 -1.09 0.63 3.63
N VAL A 41 -0.18 -0.25 3.25
CA VAL A 41 -0.09 -0.74 1.89
C VAL A 41 -0.21 -2.25 1.93
N ASN A 42 -1.20 -2.80 1.23
CA ASN A 42 -1.32 -4.24 1.21
C ASN A 42 -1.95 -4.74 -0.09
N PRO A 43 -1.60 -5.94 -0.49
CA PRO A 43 -2.22 -6.56 -1.66
C PRO A 43 -3.59 -7.11 -1.29
N GLN A 44 -4.52 -7.01 -2.21
CA GLN A 44 -5.87 -7.51 -2.02
C GLN A 44 -6.38 -8.05 -3.35
N ALA A 45 -7.37 -8.92 -3.26
CA ALA A 45 -8.02 -9.38 -4.48
C ALA A 45 -8.78 -8.23 -5.11
N ASP A 46 -8.81 -8.22 -6.43
CA ASP A 46 -9.60 -7.26 -7.16
C ASP A 46 -11.07 -7.47 -6.80
N PRO A 47 -11.78 -6.42 -6.42
CA PRO A 47 -13.18 -6.58 -6.03
C PRO A 47 -14.06 -7.15 -7.13
N SER A 48 -13.68 -6.97 -8.37
CA SER A 48 -14.51 -7.48 -9.45
C SER A 48 -14.24 -8.95 -9.74
N SER A 49 -13.23 -9.52 -9.12
CA SER A 49 -12.96 -10.94 -9.32
C SER A 49 -13.78 -11.73 -8.33
N SER A 50 -13.81 -13.04 -8.52
CA SER A 50 -14.53 -13.90 -7.59
C SER A 50 -13.72 -14.22 -6.36
N LEU A 51 -12.47 -13.78 -6.33
CA LEU A 51 -11.60 -14.06 -5.20
C LEU A 51 -11.84 -13.03 -4.11
N GLN A 52 -11.57 -13.44 -2.89
CA GLN A 52 -11.74 -12.54 -1.76
C GLN A 52 -10.65 -12.79 -0.76
N TRP A 53 -9.47 -12.29 -1.04
CA TRP A 53 -8.36 -12.48 -0.14
C TRP A 53 -7.65 -11.16 0.07
N LYS A 54 -6.99 -11.06 1.19
CA LYS A 54 -6.15 -9.92 1.52
C LYS A 54 -4.89 -10.45 2.16
N ASP A 55 -3.76 -9.93 1.72
CA ASP A 55 -2.50 -10.32 2.34
C ASP A 55 -2.11 -9.30 3.37
N LYS A 56 -1.14 -9.67 4.16
CA LYS A 56 -0.60 -8.76 5.13
C LYS A 56 -0.02 -7.56 4.41
N GLY A 57 -0.04 -6.45 5.09
CA GLY A 57 0.53 -5.25 4.54
C GLY A 57 1.58 -4.69 5.46
N ILE A 58 2.05 -3.52 5.11
CA ILE A 58 3.01 -2.82 5.93
C ILE A 58 2.41 -1.47 6.30
N ALA A 59 2.69 -1.04 7.51
CA ALA A 59 2.23 0.25 8.00
C ALA A 59 3.43 1.18 8.04
N ILE A 60 3.32 2.30 7.35
CA ILE A 60 4.41 3.27 7.29
C ILE A 60 3.98 4.47 8.12
N PRO A 61 4.66 4.72 9.25
CA PRO A 61 4.28 5.82 10.11
C PRO A 61 4.40 7.15 9.38
N ARG A 62 3.54 8.08 9.80
CA ARG A 62 3.53 9.38 9.15
C ARG A 62 4.90 10.03 9.15
N GLY A 63 5.67 9.85 10.21
CA GLY A 63 6.99 10.45 10.27
C GLY A 63 7.99 9.87 9.30
N CYS A 64 7.68 8.70 8.71
CA CYS A 64 8.58 8.07 7.76
C CYS A 64 8.13 8.23 6.32
N LEU A 65 7.03 8.94 6.08
CA LEU A 65 6.47 9.01 4.75
C LEU A 65 7.38 9.74 3.77
N GLU A 66 8.04 10.79 4.23
CA GLU A 66 8.93 11.53 3.35
C GLU A 66 10.07 10.66 2.87
N GLU A 67 10.65 9.92 3.78
CA GLU A 67 11.74 9.05 3.40
C GLU A 67 11.27 7.91 2.54
N PHE A 68 10.10 7.37 2.86
CA PHE A 68 9.53 6.32 2.05
C PHE A 68 9.29 6.81 0.62
N TYR A 69 8.73 8.00 0.50
CA TYR A 69 8.47 8.58 -0.81
C TYR A 69 9.78 8.76 -1.57
N ARG A 70 10.81 9.24 -0.89
CA ARG A 70 12.07 9.47 -1.54
C ARG A 70 12.68 8.16 -2.04
N MET A 71 12.58 7.12 -1.23
CA MET A 71 13.12 5.84 -1.64
C MET A 71 12.38 5.29 -2.85
N VAL A 72 11.07 5.42 -2.84
CA VAL A 72 10.28 4.96 -3.98
C VAL A 72 10.64 5.77 -5.22
N SER A 73 10.82 7.07 -5.05
CA SER A 73 11.13 7.93 -6.16
C SER A 73 12.50 7.59 -6.75
N ASP A 74 13.47 7.35 -5.89
CA ASP A 74 14.79 6.98 -6.37
C ASP A 74 14.76 5.65 -7.08
N THR A 75 14.03 4.70 -6.52
CA THR A 75 13.92 3.40 -7.15
C THR A 75 13.22 3.51 -8.49
N ARG A 76 12.21 4.37 -8.54
CA ARG A 76 11.49 4.57 -9.79
C ARG A 76 12.44 5.07 -10.86
N SER A 77 13.31 5.98 -10.50
CA SER A 77 14.27 6.49 -11.47
C SER A 77 15.13 5.38 -12.02
N LEU A 78 15.58 4.51 -11.16
CA LEU A 78 16.40 3.40 -11.61
C LEU A 78 15.66 2.53 -12.62
N PHE A 79 14.41 2.22 -12.32
CA PHE A 79 13.64 1.39 -13.22
C PHE A 79 13.35 2.09 -14.53
N LEU A 80 13.02 3.36 -14.47
CA LEU A 80 12.66 4.07 -15.68
C LEU A 80 13.87 4.38 -16.53
N ASP A 81 15.01 4.64 -15.89
CA ASP A 81 16.22 4.89 -16.65
C ASP A 81 16.69 3.64 -17.33
N ASP A 82 16.38 2.50 -16.77
CA ASP A 82 16.77 1.24 -17.36
C ASP A 82 15.80 0.76 -18.39
N LYS A 83 14.78 1.52 -18.66
CA LYS A 83 13.77 1.01 -19.55
C LYS A 83 14.32 0.70 -20.92
N LYS A 84 15.40 1.40 -21.30
CA LYS A 84 15.99 1.08 -22.58
C LYS A 84 16.54 -0.33 -22.56
N GLU A 85 17.16 -0.67 -21.46
CA GLU A 85 17.65 -2.00 -21.35
C GLU A 85 16.55 -2.99 -21.23
N SER A 86 15.51 -2.61 -20.55
CA SER A 86 14.37 -3.49 -20.44
C SER A 86 13.80 -3.78 -21.79
N MET A 87 13.71 -2.77 -22.60
CA MET A 87 13.15 -2.99 -23.91
C MET A 87 14.02 -3.88 -24.73
N ILE A 88 15.30 -3.78 -24.52
CA ILE A 88 16.21 -4.62 -25.21
C ILE A 88 16.08 -6.04 -24.74
N CYS A 89 15.89 -6.21 -23.46
CA CYS A 89 15.79 -7.53 -22.91
C CYS A 89 14.51 -8.20 -23.26
N GLU A 90 13.56 -7.45 -23.58
CA GLU A 90 12.33 -8.07 -23.92
C GLU A 90 12.32 -8.68 -25.26
#